data_965b1ab11cceb0c6d1c96a2d440eec22
#
_entry.id   965b1ab11cceb0c6d1c96a2d440eec22
#
_cell.length_a   1.000
_cell.length_b   1.000
_cell.length_c   1.000
_cell.angle_alpha   90.00
_cell.angle_beta   90.00
_cell.angle_gamma   90.00
#
_symmetry.space_group_name_H-M   'P 1'
#
loop_
_entity.id
_entity.type
_entity.pdbx_description
1 polymer ?
#
loop_
_entity_poly.entity_id
_entity_poly.type
_entity_poly.pdbx_seq_one_letter_code
_entity_poly.pdbx_strand_id
1 'polypeptide(L)'
;LIKWLEFSMVEKLKINNFALIKSLEVDFSNGFNVLIGETGAGKSIILGALNFVLGGKSDKAIIRSGEECAKVTGIFSTDSEKFDALFEKFDLEKSEELLISRSYNLQGKNDIKINGEIATVGMLKEFGTLLVDSYNQNEQVEMVKSKNHIKILDSYKPETLNVFKNSLLPLIEQINDIVDEIKKLGGNEDNRARRIDILKYQIDEIENANLKEGEPEELEETLNRISQSEKVTSAISEL
;
A
#
# COMPACT_ATOMS: atom_id res chain seq x y z
N LEU A 1 -13.36 -29.12 -19.31
CA LEU A 1 -14.33 -28.43 -18.44
C LEU A 1 -13.61 -27.26 -17.82
N ILE A 2 -13.85 -26.05 -18.33
CA ILE A 2 -13.37 -24.80 -17.73
C ILE A 2 -14.12 -24.68 -16.41
N LYS A 3 -13.41 -24.89 -15.29
CA LYS A 3 -13.93 -24.57 -13.97
C LYS A 3 -14.01 -23.04 -13.98
N TRP A 4 -15.22 -22.51 -14.14
CA TRP A 4 -15.47 -21.09 -13.97
C TRP A 4 -14.98 -20.73 -12.60
N LEU A 5 -14.03 -19.83 -12.52
CA LEU A 5 -13.56 -19.22 -11.28
C LEU A 5 -14.80 -18.77 -10.51
N GLU A 6 -14.94 -19.20 -9.29
CA GLU A 6 -15.93 -18.71 -8.36
C GLU A 6 -15.65 -17.22 -8.20
N PHE A 7 -16.46 -16.41 -8.88
CA PHE A 7 -16.35 -14.96 -8.77
C PHE A 7 -17.04 -14.54 -7.48
N SER A 8 -16.33 -13.77 -6.68
CA SER A 8 -16.95 -13.02 -5.62
C SER A 8 -18.08 -12.17 -6.19
N MET A 9 -19.24 -12.27 -5.57
CA MET A 9 -20.46 -11.68 -6.10
C MET A 9 -20.84 -10.44 -5.31
N VAL A 10 -21.30 -9.42 -6.03
CA VAL A 10 -22.04 -8.32 -5.40
C VAL A 10 -23.41 -8.85 -4.99
N GLU A 11 -23.70 -8.90 -3.70
CA GLU A 11 -24.99 -9.38 -3.20
C GLU A 11 -26.00 -8.26 -3.05
N LYS A 12 -25.54 -7.13 -2.52
CA LYS A 12 -26.42 -5.99 -2.25
C LYS A 12 -25.68 -4.66 -2.40
N LEU A 13 -26.37 -3.66 -2.93
CA LEU A 13 -25.88 -2.28 -3.02
C LEU A 13 -26.94 -1.32 -2.49
N LYS A 14 -26.57 -0.56 -1.46
CA LYS A 14 -27.41 0.50 -0.89
C LYS A 14 -26.80 1.86 -1.17
N ILE A 15 -27.57 2.70 -1.82
CA ILE A 15 -27.16 4.01 -2.31
C ILE A 15 -28.01 5.09 -1.63
N ASN A 16 -27.38 6.09 -1.02
CA ASN A 16 -28.06 7.23 -0.39
C ASN A 16 -27.43 8.53 -0.86
N ASN A 17 -28.27 9.46 -1.32
CA ASN A 17 -27.90 10.82 -1.72
C ASN A 17 -26.77 10.86 -2.76
N PHE A 18 -26.77 9.93 -3.71
CA PHE A 18 -25.73 9.80 -4.70
C PHE A 18 -26.27 10.27 -6.10
N ALA A 19 -25.70 11.31 -6.64
CA ALA A 19 -26.11 11.97 -7.88
C ALA A 19 -27.64 12.27 -7.91
N LEU A 20 -28.40 11.61 -8.74
CA LEU A 20 -29.85 11.77 -8.82
C LEU A 20 -30.62 10.86 -7.85
N ILE A 21 -29.96 9.88 -7.25
CA ILE A 21 -30.61 8.90 -6.37
C ILE A 21 -30.68 9.44 -4.93
N LYS A 22 -31.89 9.56 -4.39
CA LYS A 22 -32.09 9.90 -2.96
C LYS A 22 -31.84 8.68 -2.09
N SER A 23 -32.48 7.56 -2.40
CA SER A 23 -32.30 6.29 -1.72
C SER A 23 -32.68 5.16 -2.67
N LEU A 24 -31.81 4.17 -2.76
CA LEU A 24 -32.03 2.98 -3.57
C LEU A 24 -31.32 1.79 -2.89
N GLU A 25 -32.00 0.67 -2.87
CA GLU A 25 -31.43 -0.61 -2.44
C GLU A 25 -31.64 -1.61 -3.57
N VAL A 26 -30.57 -2.27 -4.00
CA VAL A 26 -30.56 -3.25 -5.08
C VAL A 26 -29.98 -4.53 -4.56
N ASP A 27 -30.74 -5.61 -4.64
CA ASP A 27 -30.27 -6.97 -4.40
C ASP A 27 -29.89 -7.62 -5.71
N PHE A 28 -28.75 -8.28 -5.73
CA PHE A 28 -28.25 -9.04 -6.87
C PHE A 28 -28.39 -10.53 -6.60
N SER A 29 -28.87 -11.27 -7.60
CA SER A 29 -28.94 -12.73 -7.51
C SER A 29 -27.74 -13.37 -8.20
N ASN A 30 -27.47 -14.63 -7.86
CA ASN A 30 -26.45 -15.41 -8.53
C ASN A 30 -26.71 -15.48 -10.04
N GLY A 31 -25.67 -15.38 -10.84
CA GLY A 31 -25.73 -15.48 -12.29
C GLY A 31 -25.90 -14.11 -12.98
N PHE A 32 -26.78 -14.04 -13.95
CA PHE A 32 -26.92 -12.90 -14.84
C PHE A 32 -27.96 -11.91 -14.35
N ASN A 33 -27.55 -10.68 -14.00
CA ASN A 33 -28.42 -9.59 -13.58
C ASN A 33 -28.53 -8.54 -14.70
N VAL A 34 -29.74 -8.11 -15.04
CA VAL A 34 -30.00 -7.15 -16.13
C VAL A 34 -30.63 -5.88 -15.58
N LEU A 35 -29.98 -4.74 -15.82
CA LEU A 35 -30.52 -3.41 -15.53
C LEU A 35 -31.13 -2.81 -16.80
N ILE A 36 -32.45 -2.69 -16.85
CA ILE A 36 -33.18 -2.13 -17.98
C ILE A 36 -33.68 -0.72 -17.63
N GLY A 37 -33.61 0.19 -18.56
CA GLY A 37 -34.11 1.56 -18.40
C GLY A 37 -33.67 2.45 -19.57
N GLU A 38 -34.26 3.63 -19.68
CA GLU A 38 -33.88 4.63 -20.71
C GLU A 38 -32.46 5.17 -20.45
N THR A 39 -31.82 5.71 -21.50
CA THR A 39 -30.55 6.41 -21.40
C THR A 39 -30.68 7.60 -20.44
N GLY A 40 -29.85 7.65 -19.41
CA GLY A 40 -29.94 8.68 -18.36
C GLY A 40 -30.77 8.28 -17.12
N ALA A 41 -31.53 7.19 -17.16
CA ALA A 41 -32.43 6.75 -16.07
C ALA A 41 -31.76 6.10 -14.86
N GLY A 42 -30.49 6.36 -14.60
CA GLY A 42 -29.82 5.90 -13.38
C GLY A 42 -28.96 4.65 -13.50
N LYS A 43 -28.96 3.91 -14.64
CA LYS A 43 -28.09 2.74 -14.84
C LYS A 43 -26.60 3.05 -14.60
N SER A 44 -26.13 4.12 -15.23
CA SER A 44 -24.75 4.58 -15.08
C SER A 44 -24.45 5.10 -13.66
N ILE A 45 -25.48 5.57 -12.94
CA ILE A 45 -25.34 6.04 -11.56
C ILE A 45 -25.15 4.85 -10.62
N ILE A 46 -25.84 3.73 -10.83
CA ILE A 46 -25.66 2.49 -10.06
C ILE A 46 -24.24 1.94 -10.26
N LEU A 47 -23.76 1.88 -11.51
CA LEU A 47 -22.37 1.49 -11.80
C LEU A 47 -21.37 2.48 -11.21
N GLY A 48 -21.66 3.78 -11.25
CA GLY A 48 -20.87 4.82 -10.61
C GLY A 48 -20.81 4.65 -9.09
N ALA A 49 -21.92 4.30 -8.46
CA ALA A 49 -21.98 4.03 -7.03
C ALA A 49 -21.19 2.76 -6.65
N LEU A 50 -21.28 1.71 -7.45
CA LEU A 50 -20.48 0.50 -7.29
C LEU A 50 -18.97 0.81 -7.41
N ASN A 51 -18.58 1.54 -8.44
CA ASN A 51 -17.18 1.96 -8.60
C ASN A 51 -16.72 2.85 -7.43
N PHE A 52 -17.59 3.76 -6.96
CA PHE A 52 -17.29 4.61 -5.81
C PHE A 52 -17.01 3.79 -4.54
N VAL A 53 -17.86 2.83 -4.19
CA VAL A 53 -17.68 2.01 -2.98
C VAL A 53 -16.44 1.11 -3.06
N LEU A 54 -15.99 0.74 -4.26
CA LEU A 54 -14.78 -0.03 -4.54
C LEU A 54 -13.51 0.82 -4.70
N GLY A 55 -13.53 2.09 -4.28
CA GLY A 55 -12.34 2.93 -4.26
C GLY A 55 -12.13 3.80 -5.49
N GLY A 56 -13.12 3.94 -6.35
CA GLY A 56 -13.12 4.87 -7.46
C GLY A 56 -12.98 6.33 -7.01
N LYS A 57 -12.69 7.23 -7.98
CA LYS A 57 -12.56 8.66 -7.71
C LYS A 57 -13.86 9.23 -7.14
N SER A 58 -13.73 10.16 -6.20
CA SER A 58 -14.84 10.92 -5.64
C SER A 58 -14.63 12.41 -5.89
N ASP A 59 -15.69 13.08 -6.26
CA ASP A 59 -15.78 14.53 -6.35
C ASP A 59 -17.12 15.02 -5.78
N LYS A 60 -17.29 16.32 -5.66
CA LYS A 60 -18.53 16.88 -5.11
C LYS A 60 -19.76 16.66 -5.99
N ALA A 61 -19.56 16.36 -7.28
CA ALA A 61 -20.64 16.13 -8.23
C ALA A 61 -21.40 14.81 -7.97
N ILE A 62 -20.81 13.88 -7.20
CA ILE A 62 -21.51 12.66 -6.78
C ILE A 62 -22.53 12.89 -5.68
N ILE A 63 -22.48 14.03 -4.97
CA ILE A 63 -23.42 14.35 -3.89
C ILE A 63 -24.71 14.89 -4.53
N ARG A 64 -25.86 14.35 -4.12
CA ARG A 64 -27.15 14.81 -4.57
C ARG A 64 -27.35 16.29 -4.23
N SER A 65 -27.88 17.08 -5.17
CA SER A 65 -28.15 18.50 -4.97
C SER A 65 -29.06 18.71 -3.74
N GLY A 66 -28.63 19.59 -2.85
CA GLY A 66 -29.34 19.90 -1.58
C GLY A 66 -28.97 18.99 -0.41
N GLU A 67 -28.06 18.02 -0.59
CA GLU A 67 -27.61 17.11 0.46
C GLU A 67 -26.16 17.40 0.86
N GLU A 68 -25.77 17.03 2.07
CA GLU A 68 -24.44 17.30 2.62
C GLU A 68 -23.42 16.17 2.31
N CYS A 69 -23.92 14.95 2.14
CA CYS A 69 -23.06 13.79 1.87
C CYS A 69 -23.76 12.74 0.99
N ALA A 70 -22.97 12.03 0.21
CA ALA A 70 -23.34 10.79 -0.46
C ALA A 70 -22.81 9.60 0.31
N LYS A 71 -23.58 8.52 0.42
CA LYS A 71 -23.18 7.29 1.07
C LYS A 71 -23.57 6.08 0.22
N VAL A 72 -22.61 5.18 0.03
CA VAL A 72 -22.84 3.89 -0.63
C VAL A 72 -22.35 2.78 0.29
N THR A 73 -23.15 1.73 0.40
CA THR A 73 -22.79 0.51 1.14
C THR A 73 -22.98 -0.68 0.22
N GLY A 74 -21.98 -1.54 0.10
CA GLY A 74 -22.02 -2.77 -0.65
C GLY A 74 -21.78 -3.97 0.25
N ILE A 75 -22.49 -5.07 -0.03
CA ILE A 75 -22.26 -6.40 0.54
C ILE A 75 -21.76 -7.29 -0.57
N PHE A 76 -20.64 -7.95 -0.33
CA PHE A 76 -19.95 -8.79 -1.30
C PHE A 76 -19.63 -10.14 -0.68
N SER A 77 -19.76 -11.21 -1.45
CA SER A 77 -19.26 -12.51 -1.05
C SER A 77 -17.75 -12.61 -1.26
N THR A 78 -17.05 -13.18 -0.30
CA THR A 78 -15.58 -13.36 -0.31
C THR A 78 -15.18 -14.84 -0.27
N ASP A 79 -15.99 -15.71 -0.82
CA ASP A 79 -15.83 -17.18 -0.79
C ASP A 79 -14.64 -17.68 -1.65
N SER A 80 -13.46 -17.09 -1.43
CA SER A 80 -12.24 -17.40 -2.18
C SER A 80 -10.99 -17.19 -1.33
N GLU A 81 -10.07 -18.16 -1.35
CA GLU A 81 -8.74 -18.08 -0.69
C GLU A 81 -7.92 -16.83 -1.06
N LYS A 82 -8.26 -16.16 -2.17
CA LYS A 82 -7.59 -14.92 -2.59
C LYS A 82 -7.82 -13.75 -1.64
N PHE A 83 -8.96 -13.74 -0.93
CA PHE A 83 -9.27 -12.72 0.05
C PHE A 83 -8.52 -12.91 1.36
N ASP A 84 -8.15 -14.14 1.69
CA ASP A 84 -7.42 -14.47 2.91
C ASP A 84 -6.14 -13.66 3.04
N ALA A 85 -5.37 -13.56 1.96
CA ALA A 85 -4.15 -12.76 1.93
C ALA A 85 -4.39 -11.25 2.13
N LEU A 86 -5.55 -10.72 1.69
CA LEU A 86 -5.91 -9.32 1.92
C LEU A 86 -6.40 -9.09 3.36
N PHE A 87 -7.18 -10.00 3.92
CA PHE A 87 -7.59 -9.93 5.32
C PHE A 87 -6.38 -9.94 6.25
N GLU A 88 -5.42 -10.84 6.03
CA GLU A 88 -4.16 -10.89 6.79
C GLU A 88 -3.31 -9.62 6.60
N LYS A 89 -3.16 -9.14 5.36
CA LYS A 89 -2.39 -7.93 5.04
C LYS A 89 -2.89 -6.69 5.75
N PHE A 90 -4.21 -6.59 5.95
CA PHE A 90 -4.85 -5.42 6.53
C PHE A 90 -5.33 -5.61 7.97
N ASP A 91 -4.96 -6.74 8.59
CA ASP A 91 -5.33 -7.09 9.97
C ASP A 91 -6.85 -7.04 10.20
N LEU A 92 -7.62 -7.55 9.22
CA LEU A 92 -9.07 -7.63 9.25
C LEU A 92 -9.52 -9.07 9.57
N GLU A 93 -10.62 -9.21 10.30
CA GLU A 93 -11.22 -10.52 10.54
C GLU A 93 -11.72 -11.14 9.23
N LYS A 94 -11.37 -12.42 9.00
CA LYS A 94 -11.88 -13.18 7.85
C LYS A 94 -13.38 -13.35 7.96
N SER A 95 -14.08 -13.08 6.88
CA SER A 95 -15.53 -13.19 6.79
C SER A 95 -15.93 -13.68 5.40
N GLU A 96 -16.98 -14.46 5.32
CA GLU A 96 -17.59 -14.90 4.05
C GLU A 96 -18.35 -13.75 3.36
N GLU A 97 -18.78 -12.75 4.16
CA GLU A 97 -19.39 -11.53 3.67
C GLU A 97 -18.50 -10.32 3.96
N LEU A 98 -18.28 -9.48 2.98
CA LEU A 98 -17.53 -8.23 3.09
C LEU A 98 -18.49 -7.04 2.99
N LEU A 99 -18.69 -6.35 4.10
CA LEU A 99 -19.48 -5.13 4.17
C LEU A 99 -18.57 -3.92 3.96
N ILE A 100 -18.69 -3.26 2.83
CA ILE A 100 -17.96 -2.01 2.53
C ILE A 100 -18.95 -0.84 2.60
N SER A 101 -18.64 0.17 3.40
CA SER A 101 -19.39 1.43 3.46
C SER A 101 -18.46 2.60 3.19
N ARG A 102 -18.85 3.46 2.25
CA ARG A 102 -18.12 4.68 1.95
C ARG A 102 -19.07 5.88 1.88
N SER A 103 -18.71 6.97 2.57
CA SER A 103 -19.38 8.24 2.44
C SER A 103 -18.40 9.35 2.04
N TYR A 104 -18.92 10.34 1.32
CA TYR A 104 -18.17 11.51 0.87
C TYR A 104 -19.00 12.77 1.09
N ASN A 105 -18.43 13.79 1.73
CA ASN A 105 -19.13 15.01 2.09
C ASN A 105 -18.66 16.24 1.28
N LEU A 106 -19.38 17.36 1.41
CA LEU A 106 -19.07 18.61 0.73
C LEU A 106 -17.71 19.21 1.10
N GLN A 107 -17.16 18.85 2.27
CA GLN A 107 -15.83 19.27 2.72
C GLN A 107 -14.72 18.45 2.07
N GLY A 108 -15.06 17.42 1.26
CA GLY A 108 -14.09 16.55 0.61
C GLY A 108 -13.59 15.40 1.49
N LYS A 109 -14.20 15.17 2.65
CA LYS A 109 -13.82 14.09 3.56
C LYS A 109 -14.46 12.77 3.11
N ASN A 110 -13.65 11.71 3.02
CA ASN A 110 -14.10 10.34 2.89
C ASN A 110 -14.19 9.70 4.29
N ASP A 111 -15.29 9.04 4.58
CA ASP A 111 -15.42 8.09 5.70
C ASP A 111 -15.63 6.70 5.11
N ILE A 112 -14.73 5.79 5.40
CA ILE A 112 -14.65 4.47 4.79
C ILE A 112 -14.57 3.43 5.88
N LYS A 113 -15.40 2.40 5.75
CA LYS A 113 -15.41 1.27 6.67
C LYS A 113 -15.49 -0.06 5.92
N ILE A 114 -14.73 -1.03 6.38
CA ILE A 114 -14.77 -2.43 5.94
C ILE A 114 -15.11 -3.27 7.17
N ASN A 115 -16.19 -4.02 7.14
CA ASN A 115 -16.73 -4.80 8.27
C ASN A 115 -16.85 -4.00 9.58
N GLY A 116 -17.13 -2.68 9.47
CA GLY A 116 -17.23 -1.78 10.61
C GLY A 116 -15.93 -1.08 10.99
N GLU A 117 -14.78 -1.55 10.56
CA GLU A 117 -13.48 -0.96 10.84
C GLU A 117 -13.12 0.16 9.88
N ILE A 118 -12.33 1.13 10.34
CA ILE A 118 -11.90 2.27 9.54
C ILE A 118 -10.91 1.80 8.48
N ALA A 119 -11.19 2.16 7.23
CA ALA A 119 -10.37 1.75 6.10
C ALA A 119 -9.91 2.94 5.24
N THR A 120 -8.98 2.68 4.31
CA THR A 120 -8.45 3.65 3.36
C THR A 120 -8.94 3.40 1.94
N VAL A 121 -8.83 4.43 1.08
CA VAL A 121 -9.13 4.27 -0.37
C VAL A 121 -8.19 3.24 -1.02
N GLY A 122 -6.97 3.11 -0.52
CA GLY A 122 -6.01 2.10 -0.98
C GLY A 122 -6.52 0.68 -0.74
N MET A 123 -7.00 0.40 0.49
CA MET A 123 -7.61 -0.88 0.84
C MET A 123 -8.81 -1.20 -0.06
N LEU A 124 -9.72 -0.23 -0.25
CA LEU A 124 -10.87 -0.41 -1.15
C LEU A 124 -10.46 -0.81 -2.56
N LYS A 125 -9.41 -0.20 -3.11
CA LYS A 125 -8.92 -0.53 -4.46
C LYS A 125 -8.37 -1.95 -4.54
N GLU A 126 -7.66 -2.40 -3.53
CA GLU A 126 -7.12 -3.77 -3.50
C GLU A 126 -8.25 -4.80 -3.41
N PHE A 127 -9.21 -4.60 -2.51
CA PHE A 127 -10.42 -5.44 -2.48
C PHE A 127 -11.22 -5.33 -3.78
N GLY A 128 -11.41 -4.12 -4.30
CA GLY A 128 -12.18 -3.85 -5.52
C GLY A 128 -11.65 -4.60 -6.75
N THR A 129 -10.33 -4.74 -6.88
CA THR A 129 -9.72 -5.50 -7.99
C THR A 129 -9.98 -7.01 -7.94
N LEU A 130 -10.29 -7.56 -6.76
CA LEU A 130 -10.68 -8.95 -6.61
C LEU A 130 -12.20 -9.14 -6.68
N LEU A 131 -12.98 -8.14 -6.24
CA LEU A 131 -14.44 -8.21 -6.13
C LEU A 131 -15.14 -8.03 -7.48
N VAL A 132 -14.70 -7.09 -8.29
CA VAL A 132 -15.44 -6.70 -9.51
C VAL A 132 -14.46 -6.39 -10.64
N ASP A 133 -14.66 -7.04 -11.76
CA ASP A 133 -14.02 -6.66 -13.02
C ASP A 133 -15.02 -5.85 -13.85
N SER A 134 -14.78 -4.54 -13.96
CA SER A 134 -15.70 -3.62 -14.63
C SER A 134 -15.22 -3.26 -16.04
N TYR A 135 -16.09 -3.48 -17.03
CA TYR A 135 -15.86 -3.08 -18.41
C TYR A 135 -16.68 -1.84 -18.73
N ASN A 136 -16.13 -0.65 -18.47
CA ASN A 136 -16.75 0.62 -18.84
C ASN A 136 -16.32 1.07 -20.23
N GLN A 137 -17.21 1.77 -20.94
CA GLN A 137 -16.94 2.29 -22.31
C GLN A 137 -15.70 3.21 -22.38
N ASN A 138 -15.26 3.78 -21.27
CA ASN A 138 -14.14 4.72 -21.18
C ASN A 138 -12.91 4.16 -20.44
N GLU A 139 -12.98 3.00 -19.83
CA GLU A 139 -11.82 2.37 -19.20
C GLU A 139 -11.14 1.48 -20.23
N GLN A 140 -9.87 1.79 -20.47
CA GLN A 140 -9.04 0.93 -21.31
C GLN A 140 -9.00 -0.45 -20.68
N VAL A 141 -9.55 -1.42 -21.41
CA VAL A 141 -9.56 -2.82 -21.03
C VAL A 141 -8.19 -3.21 -20.49
N GLU A 142 -8.13 -3.92 -19.37
CA GLU A 142 -6.89 -4.46 -18.78
C GLU A 142 -5.98 -5.14 -19.82
N MET A 143 -6.59 -5.68 -20.91
CA MET A 143 -5.89 -6.23 -22.07
C MET A 143 -5.02 -5.20 -22.83
N VAL A 144 -5.33 -3.90 -22.75
CA VAL A 144 -4.53 -2.86 -23.43
C VAL A 144 -3.25 -2.54 -22.65
N LYS A 145 -3.20 -2.84 -21.36
CA LYS A 145 -2.02 -2.64 -20.53
C LYS A 145 -0.99 -3.74 -20.84
N SER A 146 0.10 -3.39 -21.50
CA SER A 146 1.15 -4.34 -21.93
C SER A 146 1.72 -5.21 -20.79
N LYS A 147 1.74 -4.70 -19.54
CA LYS A 147 2.17 -5.47 -18.36
C LYS A 147 1.21 -6.61 -17.97
N ASN A 148 -0.02 -6.62 -18.47
CA ASN A 148 -0.97 -7.70 -18.22
C ASN A 148 -0.97 -8.76 -19.31
N HIS A 149 -0.37 -8.50 -20.48
CA HIS A 149 -0.35 -9.44 -21.59
C HIS A 149 0.29 -10.77 -21.21
N ILE A 150 1.38 -10.75 -20.42
CA ILE A 150 2.06 -11.97 -19.95
C ILE A 150 1.13 -12.76 -19.03
N LYS A 151 0.42 -12.08 -18.09
CA LYS A 151 -0.52 -12.74 -17.17
C LYS A 151 -1.67 -13.40 -17.91
N ILE A 152 -2.22 -12.72 -18.93
CA ILE A 152 -3.30 -13.26 -19.77
C ILE A 152 -2.81 -14.47 -20.56
N LEU A 153 -1.60 -14.39 -21.15
CA LEU A 153 -1.01 -15.51 -21.85
C LEU A 153 -0.74 -16.72 -20.93
N ASP A 154 -0.23 -16.44 -19.74
CA ASP A 154 0.04 -17.45 -18.71
C ASP A 154 -1.23 -18.15 -18.23
N SER A 155 -2.36 -17.45 -18.20
CA SER A 155 -3.65 -18.03 -17.80
C SER A 155 -4.24 -19.02 -18.81
N TYR A 156 -3.71 -19.08 -20.03
CA TYR A 156 -4.20 -19.98 -21.08
C TYR A 156 -3.93 -21.46 -20.78
N LYS A 157 -2.76 -21.79 -20.19
CA LYS A 157 -2.40 -23.15 -19.72
C LYS A 157 -1.66 -23.11 -18.39
N PRO A 158 -2.38 -22.78 -17.30
CA PRO A 158 -1.76 -22.60 -15.99
C PRO A 158 -1.10 -23.88 -15.47
N GLU A 159 -1.69 -25.05 -15.73
CA GLU A 159 -1.17 -26.34 -15.25
C GLU A 159 0.26 -26.63 -15.73
N THR A 160 0.53 -26.36 -16.99
CA THR A 160 1.87 -26.57 -17.58
C THR A 160 2.86 -25.49 -17.12
N LEU A 161 2.42 -24.23 -17.08
CA LEU A 161 3.24 -23.09 -16.73
C LEU A 161 3.60 -23.04 -15.25
N ASN A 162 2.69 -23.43 -14.36
CA ASN A 162 2.95 -23.44 -12.93
C ASN A 162 4.07 -24.42 -12.55
N VAL A 163 4.24 -25.53 -13.26
CA VAL A 163 5.38 -26.45 -13.03
C VAL A 163 6.70 -25.72 -13.27
N PHE A 164 6.81 -24.98 -14.37
CA PHE A 164 8.03 -24.21 -14.68
C PHE A 164 8.21 -23.00 -13.73
N LYS A 165 7.14 -22.29 -13.40
CA LYS A 165 7.20 -21.17 -12.45
C LYS A 165 7.64 -21.62 -11.05
N ASN A 166 7.11 -22.72 -10.57
CA ASN A 166 7.48 -23.26 -9.26
C ASN A 166 8.95 -23.72 -9.19
N SER A 167 9.55 -24.10 -10.31
CA SER A 167 10.98 -24.39 -10.37
C SER A 167 11.84 -23.12 -10.56
N LEU A 168 11.32 -22.10 -11.22
CA LEU A 168 12.05 -20.86 -11.52
C LEU A 168 12.07 -19.87 -10.35
N LEU A 169 10.96 -19.71 -9.64
CA LEU A 169 10.85 -18.76 -8.54
C LEU A 169 11.91 -18.95 -7.45
N PRO A 170 12.18 -20.16 -6.93
CA PRO A 170 13.24 -20.37 -5.95
C PRO A 170 14.62 -20.01 -6.45
N LEU A 171 14.90 -20.21 -7.76
CA LEU A 171 16.18 -19.85 -8.36
C LEU A 171 16.36 -18.33 -8.44
N ILE A 172 15.27 -17.61 -8.74
CA ILE A 172 15.29 -16.13 -8.75
C ILE A 172 15.52 -15.59 -7.34
N GLU A 173 14.88 -16.16 -6.32
CA GLU A 173 15.11 -15.79 -4.92
C GLU A 173 16.57 -16.02 -4.53
N GLN A 174 17.15 -17.17 -4.82
CA GLN A 174 18.56 -17.45 -4.55
C GLN A 174 19.49 -16.46 -5.27
N ILE A 175 19.19 -16.10 -6.52
CA ILE A 175 19.98 -15.08 -7.24
C ILE A 175 19.89 -13.72 -6.53
N ASN A 176 18.70 -13.31 -6.11
CA ASN A 176 18.52 -12.03 -5.40
C ASN A 176 19.27 -12.02 -4.06
N ASP A 177 19.20 -13.10 -3.30
CA ASP A 177 19.93 -13.24 -2.04
C ASP A 177 21.45 -13.12 -2.24
N ILE A 178 22.00 -13.82 -3.25
CA ILE A 178 23.42 -13.74 -3.60
C ILE A 178 23.80 -12.31 -4.05
N VAL A 179 22.96 -11.66 -4.86
CA VAL A 179 23.19 -10.27 -5.29
C VAL A 179 23.20 -9.32 -4.10
N ASP A 180 22.33 -9.53 -3.13
CA ASP A 180 22.29 -8.69 -1.93
C ASP A 180 23.47 -8.98 -0.97
N GLU A 181 23.94 -10.22 -0.87
CA GLU A 181 25.19 -10.53 -0.20
C GLU A 181 26.38 -9.84 -0.85
N ILE A 182 26.50 -9.91 -2.19
CA ILE A 182 27.55 -9.20 -2.93
C ILE A 182 27.51 -7.69 -2.65
N LYS A 183 26.33 -7.08 -2.61
CA LYS A 183 26.19 -5.66 -2.25
C LYS A 183 26.65 -5.36 -0.81
N LYS A 184 26.29 -6.21 0.15
CA LYS A 184 26.73 -6.09 1.57
C LYS A 184 28.24 -6.20 1.72
N LEU A 185 28.89 -7.05 0.91
CA LEU A 185 30.34 -7.24 0.88
C LEU A 185 31.11 -6.10 0.16
N GLY A 186 30.43 -5.04 -0.27
CA GLY A 186 31.04 -3.85 -0.87
C GLY A 186 30.84 -3.68 -2.37
N GLY A 187 30.01 -4.51 -3.01
CA GLY A 187 29.66 -4.36 -4.44
C GLY A 187 30.87 -4.55 -5.38
N ASN A 188 31.04 -3.67 -6.38
CA ASN A 188 32.14 -3.69 -7.32
C ASN A 188 33.50 -3.51 -6.65
N GLU A 189 34.57 -4.10 -7.24
CA GLU A 189 35.97 -4.01 -6.77
C GLU A 189 36.41 -2.57 -6.46
N ASP A 190 36.00 -1.59 -7.26
CA ASP A 190 36.32 -0.18 -7.06
C ASP A 190 35.73 0.39 -5.75
N ASN A 191 34.49 0.02 -5.41
CA ASN A 191 33.88 0.45 -4.16
C ASN A 191 34.50 -0.22 -2.94
N ARG A 192 34.93 -1.45 -3.09
CA ARG A 192 35.63 -2.22 -2.03
C ARG A 192 37.02 -1.64 -1.80
N ALA A 193 37.77 -1.36 -2.86
CA ALA A 193 39.09 -0.72 -2.75
C ALA A 193 38.98 0.65 -2.06
N ARG A 194 38.05 1.51 -2.51
CA ARG A 194 37.81 2.80 -1.89
C ARG A 194 37.44 2.71 -0.41
N ARG A 195 36.64 1.72 -0.02
CA ARG A 195 36.27 1.51 1.39
C ARG A 195 37.43 1.02 2.24
N ILE A 196 38.29 0.18 1.66
CA ILE A 196 39.55 -0.27 2.31
C ILE A 196 40.48 0.92 2.53
N ASP A 197 40.63 1.80 1.55
CA ASP A 197 41.50 2.98 1.68
C ASP A 197 40.99 3.96 2.73
N ILE A 198 39.67 4.18 2.79
CA ILE A 198 39.06 5.02 3.84
C ILE A 198 39.31 4.40 5.23
N LEU A 199 39.10 3.09 5.37
CA LEU A 199 39.31 2.42 6.66
C LEU A 199 40.78 2.44 7.07
N LYS A 200 41.71 2.25 6.16
CA LYS A 200 43.16 2.40 6.44
C LYS A 200 43.50 3.80 6.92
N TYR A 201 42.99 4.82 6.22
CA TYR A 201 43.22 6.21 6.64
C TYR A 201 42.69 6.47 8.05
N GLN A 202 41.49 5.97 8.39
CA GLN A 202 40.91 6.10 9.74
C GLN A 202 41.72 5.35 10.80
N ILE A 203 42.27 4.17 10.48
CA ILE A 203 43.16 3.44 11.41
C ILE A 203 44.45 4.22 11.64
N ASP A 204 45.08 4.71 10.57
CA ASP A 204 46.28 5.51 10.67
C ASP A 204 46.07 6.79 11.48
N GLU A 205 44.91 7.44 11.34
CA GLU A 205 44.55 8.64 12.12
C GLU A 205 44.41 8.32 13.62
N ILE A 206 43.75 7.21 13.97
CA ILE A 206 43.60 6.75 15.36
C ILE A 206 44.95 6.34 15.96
N GLU A 207 45.78 5.60 15.20
CA GLU A 207 47.12 5.17 15.67
C GLU A 207 48.07 6.35 15.85
N ASN A 208 48.04 7.33 14.93
CA ASN A 208 48.85 8.55 15.02
C ASN A 208 48.43 9.46 16.16
N ALA A 209 47.14 9.46 16.54
CA ALA A 209 46.67 10.18 17.72
C ALA A 209 47.29 9.67 19.05
N ASN A 210 47.84 8.46 19.03
CA ASN A 210 48.58 7.84 20.17
C ASN A 210 47.86 8.00 21.51
N LEU A 211 46.53 7.75 21.47
CA LEU A 211 45.65 7.92 22.64
C LEU A 211 46.08 7.04 23.80
N LYS A 212 46.14 7.60 24.99
CA LYS A 212 46.45 6.88 26.21
C LYS A 212 45.19 6.74 27.06
N GLU A 213 45.07 5.59 27.71
CA GLU A 213 43.98 5.36 28.65
C GLU A 213 44.13 6.31 29.85
N GLY A 214 43.08 7.07 30.18
CA GLY A 214 43.10 8.07 31.25
C GLY A 214 43.56 9.48 30.82
N GLU A 215 43.96 9.70 29.57
CA GLU A 215 44.41 11.00 29.07
C GLU A 215 43.33 12.12 29.17
N PRO A 216 42.03 11.85 28.93
CA PRO A 216 40.99 12.86 29.10
C PRO A 216 40.91 13.36 30.55
N GLU A 217 41.01 12.47 31.52
CA GLU A 217 40.95 12.79 32.94
C GLU A 217 42.18 13.63 33.37
N GLU A 218 43.40 13.27 32.94
CA GLU A 218 44.60 14.03 33.18
C GLU A 218 44.56 15.44 32.57
N LEU A 219 44.02 15.57 31.36
CA LEU A 219 43.83 16.83 30.69
C LEU A 219 42.81 17.72 31.41
N GLU A 220 41.72 17.13 31.88
CA GLU A 220 40.67 17.85 32.61
C GLU A 220 41.19 18.33 33.99
N GLU A 221 41.94 17.54 34.70
CA GLU A 221 42.64 17.98 35.92
C GLU A 221 43.61 19.13 35.66
N THR A 222 44.39 19.02 34.59
CA THR A 222 45.36 20.05 34.20
C THR A 222 44.66 21.35 33.84
N LEU A 223 43.56 21.28 33.10
CA LEU A 223 42.76 22.43 32.70
C LEU A 223 42.12 23.12 33.91
N ASN A 224 41.61 22.35 34.88
CA ASN A 224 41.07 22.87 36.13
C ASN A 224 42.13 23.55 36.96
N ARG A 225 43.35 23.03 37.02
CA ARG A 225 44.47 23.63 37.74
C ARG A 225 44.93 24.90 37.14
N ILE A 226 45.00 25.00 35.79
CA ILE A 226 45.36 26.25 35.07
C ILE A 226 44.29 27.30 35.30
N SER A 227 43.00 26.96 35.16
CA SER A 227 41.88 27.89 35.36
C SER A 227 41.83 28.44 36.79
N GLN A 228 42.13 27.62 37.79
CA GLN A 228 42.27 28.10 39.19
C GLN A 228 43.46 29.09 39.35
N SER A 229 44.61 28.76 38.74
CA SER A 229 45.81 29.62 38.78
C SER A 229 45.56 30.99 38.11
N GLU A 230 44.84 31.01 36.98
CA GLU A 230 44.44 32.25 36.31
C GLU A 230 43.51 33.11 37.19
N LYS A 231 42.52 32.49 37.85
CA LYS A 231 41.65 33.21 38.81
C LYS A 231 42.41 33.85 39.96
N VAL A 232 43.38 33.11 40.52
CA VAL A 232 44.24 33.64 41.60
C VAL A 232 45.10 34.79 41.08
N THR A 233 45.72 34.64 39.93
CA THR A 233 46.57 35.71 39.32
C THR A 233 45.75 36.95 39.00
N SER A 234 44.54 36.82 38.45
CA SER A 234 43.63 37.92 38.19
C SER A 234 43.22 38.63 39.49
N ALA A 235 42.92 37.90 40.54
CA ALA A 235 42.54 38.46 41.84
C ALA A 235 43.74 39.23 42.51
N ILE A 236 44.98 38.77 42.31
CA ILE A 236 46.18 39.46 42.80
C ILE A 236 46.48 40.74 42.00
N SER A 237 46.15 40.78 40.70
CA SER A 237 46.39 41.96 39.84
C SER A 237 45.33 43.04 40.00
N GLU A 238 44.21 42.74 40.65
CA GLU A 238 43.14 43.70 40.98
C GLU A 238 43.32 44.34 42.38
N LEU A 239 44.30 43.91 43.15
CA LEU A 239 44.71 44.47 44.44
C LEU A 239 45.87 45.46 44.26
#